data_ae95ccfa75131d58a71576dfc6b19f48
#
_entry.id   ae95ccfa75131d58a71576dfc6b19f48
#
_cell.length_a   1.000
_cell.length_b   1.000
_cell.length_c   1.000
_cell.angle_alpha   90.00
_cell.angle_beta   90.00
_cell.angle_gamma   90.00
#
_symmetry.space_group_name_H-M   'P 1'
#
loop_
_entity.id
_entity.type
_entity.pdbx_description
1 polymer ?
#
loop_
_entity_poly.entity_id
_entity_poly.type
_entity_poly.pdbx_seq_one_letter_code
_entity_poly.pdbx_strand_id
1 'polypeptide(L)'
;MSLAYTNFDLLADPLSETIYRIRVIGSPAGQAQATCALTPELEAIAAEVAAGLKVERMDADQAKRWGSALYAALFCGEVETCLRRSLDAAQREGRNLRIRLNLTDAPALASLPWELVYSPTLERHLALSNRTPIVRYLALGEAEPRLAVEPPLHLLCVLADPSDLTPRLDVEREWRTLQEAVAAPVKAGALKVERLSAPTLAGLRSALRRDNVHLLHFVGHGWFDAAGDRAGLVLEDEAGQAALVDAETLGVLLEGHRSLHLVFLNACEGARSDDRSAFQGTAQHLVRIGVPIVIAMQAAIGNERALALAQEFYRALTDGYPVEAAVTEARKALFDAHRSPDWATPVLFTRSAEPLLAPKAQEESATAAPTVATPAERLTFEPETVTIPAGAFWMGDVDAPTEWRRHEVTLPAYAIGKYPVTNQQYAVFAQRFPQHRPRGVNWFFTTPPADRLDHPVTGVSWHDAVAYCAWLAQQTGRRYRLPNEAEWEKAARGADGRTYPWGEAPPTPALCNVAGDRTRAVTASSAGCSPYGVCDLAGNVREWTTTRWGEDARRATFTYPYRLDAREAQSERANELRICRGGAYDDPPALLKCSARTIVHSDARLPTVGFRVACDL
;
A
#
# COMPACT_ATOMS: atom_id res chain seq x y z
N MET A 1 21.17 9.65 3.80
CA MET A 1 20.75 8.51 4.63
C MET A 1 19.30 8.20 4.31
N SER A 2 19.00 7.00 3.81
CA SER A 2 17.60 6.59 3.56
C SER A 2 16.88 6.40 4.90
N LEU A 3 15.80 7.15 5.14
CA LEU A 3 14.95 6.98 6.32
C LEU A 3 14.06 5.75 6.11
N ALA A 4 14.32 4.67 6.84
CA ALA A 4 13.50 3.47 6.83
C ALA A 4 12.44 3.54 7.94
N TYR A 5 11.20 3.12 7.63
CA TYR A 5 10.09 3.10 8.56
C TYR A 5 9.58 1.69 8.81
N THR A 6 9.04 1.48 10.00
CA THR A 6 8.10 0.42 10.33
C THR A 6 6.79 1.07 10.79
N ASN A 7 5.66 0.37 10.64
CA ASN A 7 4.35 0.97 10.88
C ASN A 7 3.84 0.69 12.29
N PHE A 8 3.07 1.66 12.80
CA PHE A 8 2.22 1.52 13.98
C PHE A 8 0.79 1.87 13.56
N ASP A 9 -0.01 0.84 13.30
CA ASP A 9 -1.31 0.95 12.66
C ASP A 9 -2.42 1.01 13.71
N LEU A 10 -3.03 2.18 13.84
CA LEU A 10 -4.16 2.44 14.72
C LEU A 10 -5.47 2.44 13.93
N LEU A 11 -6.45 1.70 14.42
CA LEU A 11 -7.83 1.67 13.93
C LEU A 11 -8.76 2.08 15.06
N ALA A 12 -9.71 2.97 14.77
CA ALA A 12 -10.78 3.35 15.70
C ALA A 12 -12.11 2.81 15.22
N ASP A 13 -12.73 1.94 16.03
CA ASP A 13 -14.06 1.40 15.79
C ASP A 13 -15.07 2.07 16.75
N PRO A 14 -16.23 2.57 16.28
CA PRO A 14 -17.26 3.10 17.16
C PRO A 14 -17.91 1.98 17.99
N LEU A 15 -18.04 2.18 19.29
CA LEU A 15 -18.83 1.34 20.20
C LEU A 15 -20.15 2.00 20.55
N SER A 16 -20.18 3.34 20.59
CA SER A 16 -21.35 4.19 20.73
C SER A 16 -21.06 5.56 20.11
N GLU A 17 -21.99 6.52 20.21
CA GLU A 17 -21.80 7.89 19.69
C GLU A 17 -20.57 8.59 20.29
N THR A 18 -20.21 8.26 21.54
CA THR A 18 -19.11 8.93 22.28
C THR A 18 -18.00 7.99 22.72
N ILE A 19 -18.08 6.68 22.44
CA ILE A 19 -17.10 5.68 22.88
C ILE A 19 -16.55 4.95 21.66
N TYR A 20 -15.23 4.87 21.59
CA TYR A 20 -14.50 4.22 20.52
C TYR A 20 -13.55 3.16 21.07
N ARG A 21 -13.40 2.07 20.34
CA ARG A 21 -12.34 1.09 20.56
C ARG A 21 -11.14 1.47 19.70
N ILE A 22 -10.01 1.74 20.33
CA ILE A 22 -8.75 2.00 19.66
C ILE A 22 -7.97 0.69 19.62
N ARG A 23 -7.65 0.21 18.43
CA ARG A 23 -6.87 -1.02 18.21
C ARG A 23 -5.57 -0.74 17.49
N VAL A 24 -4.49 -1.30 17.99
CA VAL A 24 -3.23 -1.45 17.24
C VAL A 24 -3.36 -2.75 16.45
N ILE A 25 -3.54 -2.65 15.15
CA ILE A 25 -3.73 -3.80 14.25
C ILE A 25 -2.40 -4.31 13.67
N GLY A 26 -1.36 -3.45 13.65
CA GLY A 26 0.00 -3.79 13.20
C GLY A 26 1.03 -2.92 13.90
N SER A 27 2.04 -3.54 14.53
CA SER A 27 3.19 -2.84 15.08
C SER A 27 4.37 -3.78 15.34
N PRO A 28 5.60 -3.27 15.50
CA PRO A 28 6.75 -4.07 15.91
C PRO A 28 6.60 -4.79 17.25
N ALA A 29 5.75 -4.28 18.14
CA ALA A 29 5.49 -4.88 19.46
C ALA A 29 4.23 -5.77 19.49
N GLY A 30 3.57 -6.00 18.34
CA GLY A 30 2.35 -6.78 18.24
C GLY A 30 1.09 -5.93 18.27
N GLN A 31 -0.01 -6.49 18.78
CA GLN A 31 -1.33 -5.87 18.82
C GLN A 31 -1.69 -5.43 20.24
N ALA A 32 -2.51 -4.39 20.35
CA ALA A 32 -3.07 -3.90 21.61
C ALA A 32 -4.43 -3.27 21.35
N GLN A 33 -5.22 -3.11 22.41
CA GLN A 33 -6.48 -2.37 22.30
C GLN A 33 -6.80 -1.62 23.60
N ALA A 34 -7.54 -0.53 23.46
CA ALA A 34 -8.06 0.25 24.57
C ALA A 34 -9.40 0.86 24.18
N THR A 35 -10.13 1.39 25.16
CA THR A 35 -11.36 2.14 24.92
C THR A 35 -11.10 3.62 25.17
N CYS A 36 -11.47 4.46 24.21
CA CYS A 36 -11.42 5.91 24.28
C CYS A 36 -12.85 6.45 24.36
N ALA A 37 -13.08 7.39 25.27
CA ALA A 37 -14.31 8.18 25.30
C ALA A 37 -14.06 9.56 24.70
N LEU A 38 -15.04 10.10 23.97
CA LEU A 38 -15.02 11.49 23.54
C LEU A 38 -15.25 12.34 24.78
N THR A 39 -14.19 12.97 25.28
CA THR A 39 -14.26 13.82 26.48
C THR A 39 -14.80 15.21 26.12
N PRO A 40 -15.38 15.97 27.08
CA PRO A 40 -15.80 17.36 26.83
C PRO A 40 -14.67 18.24 26.27
N GLU A 41 -13.42 17.95 26.61
CA GLU A 41 -12.26 18.65 26.07
C GLU A 41 -12.06 18.33 24.58
N LEU A 42 -12.19 17.06 24.17
CA LEU A 42 -12.13 16.66 22.76
C LEU A 42 -13.31 17.21 21.96
N GLU A 43 -14.50 17.26 22.54
CA GLU A 43 -15.68 17.89 21.94
C GLU A 43 -15.49 19.40 21.75
N ALA A 44 -14.88 20.09 22.74
CA ALA A 44 -14.51 21.50 22.61
C ALA A 44 -13.48 21.72 21.50
N ILE A 45 -12.45 20.86 21.41
CA ILE A 45 -11.48 20.90 20.31
C ILE A 45 -12.18 20.72 18.96
N ALA A 46 -13.08 19.73 18.84
CA ALA A 46 -13.83 19.49 17.62
C ALA A 46 -14.71 20.70 17.24
N ALA A 47 -15.38 21.32 18.23
CA ALA A 47 -16.20 22.51 18.01
C ALA A 47 -15.36 23.71 17.54
N GLU A 48 -14.19 23.96 18.14
CA GLU A 48 -13.28 25.03 17.69
C GLU A 48 -12.74 24.75 16.28
N VAL A 49 -12.43 23.51 15.96
CA VAL A 49 -12.03 23.10 14.59
C VAL A 49 -13.18 23.36 13.61
N ALA A 50 -14.39 22.96 13.94
CA ALA A 50 -15.58 23.18 13.10
C ALA A 50 -15.91 24.68 12.93
N ALA A 51 -15.69 25.50 13.98
CA ALA A 51 -15.85 26.96 13.90
C ALA A 51 -14.76 27.67 13.07
N GLY A 52 -13.86 26.89 12.47
CA GLY A 52 -12.77 27.41 11.64
C GLY A 52 -11.56 27.80 12.48
N LEU A 53 -10.90 26.78 13.03
CA LEU A 53 -9.66 26.91 13.80
C LEU A 53 -8.68 27.90 13.17
N LYS A 54 -8.47 29.02 13.83
CA LYS A 54 -7.40 29.96 13.47
C LYS A 54 -6.14 29.55 14.21
N VAL A 55 -5.41 28.58 13.63
CA VAL A 55 -4.15 28.07 14.20
C VAL A 55 -3.18 29.21 14.49
N GLU A 56 -3.23 30.27 13.70
CA GLU A 56 -2.47 31.53 13.89
C GLU A 56 -2.70 32.21 15.25
N ARG A 57 -3.86 31.97 15.89
CA ARG A 57 -4.21 32.56 17.20
C ARG A 57 -3.93 31.63 18.36
N MET A 58 -3.57 30.40 18.09
CA MET A 58 -3.22 29.40 19.12
C MET A 58 -1.79 29.65 19.61
N ASP A 59 -1.59 29.73 20.90
CA ASP A 59 -0.26 29.74 21.50
C ASP A 59 0.32 28.32 21.67
N ALA A 60 1.61 28.25 21.95
CA ALA A 60 2.31 26.98 22.13
C ALA A 60 1.77 26.14 23.30
N ASP A 61 1.31 26.80 24.37
CA ASP A 61 0.76 26.13 25.56
C ASP A 61 -0.62 25.52 25.27
N GLN A 62 -1.43 26.21 24.49
CA GLN A 62 -2.72 25.70 24.03
C GLN A 62 -2.51 24.49 23.09
N ALA A 63 -1.59 24.59 22.13
CA ALA A 63 -1.23 23.48 21.25
C ALA A 63 -0.74 22.25 22.04
N LYS A 64 0.06 22.47 23.08
CA LYS A 64 0.55 21.41 23.96
C LYS A 64 -0.57 20.78 24.80
N ARG A 65 -1.50 21.59 25.36
CA ARG A 65 -2.66 21.09 26.10
C ARG A 65 -3.55 20.23 25.21
N TRP A 66 -3.92 20.74 24.03
CA TRP A 66 -4.71 19.98 23.06
C TRP A 66 -3.99 18.72 22.59
N GLY A 67 -2.71 18.84 22.28
CA GLY A 67 -1.89 17.71 21.89
C GLY A 67 -1.82 16.62 22.95
N SER A 68 -1.80 16.99 24.24
CA SER A 68 -1.83 16.04 25.35
C SER A 68 -3.19 15.35 25.50
N ALA A 69 -4.30 16.08 25.31
CA ALA A 69 -5.65 15.50 25.32
C ALA A 69 -5.83 14.52 24.14
N LEU A 70 -5.38 14.89 22.95
CA LEU A 70 -5.37 14.03 21.77
C LEU A 70 -4.49 12.78 21.97
N TYR A 71 -3.33 12.93 22.61
CA TYR A 71 -2.47 11.79 22.94
C TYR A 71 -3.18 10.81 23.86
N ALA A 72 -3.80 11.32 24.95
CA ALA A 72 -4.53 10.50 25.92
C ALA A 72 -5.70 9.73 25.29
N ALA A 73 -6.31 10.28 24.24
CA ALA A 73 -7.41 9.64 23.52
C ALA A 73 -6.96 8.43 22.70
N LEU A 74 -5.80 8.50 22.03
CA LEU A 74 -5.31 7.39 21.18
C LEU A 74 -4.38 6.44 21.92
N PHE A 75 -3.54 6.97 22.80
CA PHE A 75 -2.46 6.23 23.46
C PHE A 75 -2.77 6.05 24.94
N CYS A 76 -3.79 5.25 25.24
CA CYS A 76 -4.18 4.91 26.62
C CYS A 76 -3.96 3.41 26.90
N GLY A 77 -3.71 3.08 28.15
CA GLY A 77 -3.58 1.70 28.63
C GLY A 77 -2.58 0.83 27.85
N GLU A 78 -3.06 -0.27 27.30
CA GLU A 78 -2.19 -1.20 26.55
C GLU A 78 -1.66 -0.60 25.25
N VAL A 79 -2.40 0.33 24.61
CA VAL A 79 -1.98 0.99 23.37
C VAL A 79 -0.74 1.85 23.60
N GLU A 80 -0.66 2.58 24.72
CA GLU A 80 0.54 3.35 25.06
C GLU A 80 1.75 2.44 25.34
N THR A 81 1.53 1.35 26.07
CA THR A 81 2.58 0.37 26.33
C THR A 81 3.10 -0.25 25.03
N CYS A 82 2.18 -0.57 24.10
CA CYS A 82 2.53 -1.08 22.78
C CYS A 82 3.30 -0.05 21.95
N LEU A 83 2.93 1.24 21.99
CA LEU A 83 3.67 2.32 21.32
C LEU A 83 5.10 2.41 21.82
N ARG A 84 5.32 2.44 23.14
CA ARG A 84 6.67 2.51 23.72
C ARG A 84 7.54 1.32 23.31
N ARG A 85 7.01 0.10 23.42
CA ARG A 85 7.71 -1.11 22.98
C ARG A 85 8.01 -1.10 21.47
N SER A 86 7.10 -0.55 20.67
CA SER A 86 7.29 -0.43 19.22
C SER A 86 8.37 0.59 18.87
N LEU A 87 8.47 1.71 19.59
CA LEU A 87 9.54 2.68 19.44
C LEU A 87 10.91 2.07 19.77
N ASP A 88 11.00 1.31 20.88
CA ASP A 88 12.23 0.62 21.28
C ASP A 88 12.62 -0.47 20.26
N ALA A 89 11.65 -1.19 19.70
CA ALA A 89 11.91 -2.20 18.70
C ALA A 89 12.40 -1.57 17.39
N ALA A 90 11.72 -0.54 16.90
CA ALA A 90 12.10 0.20 15.70
C ALA A 90 13.52 0.79 15.85
N GLN A 91 13.84 1.39 17.00
CA GLN A 91 15.16 1.94 17.26
C GLN A 91 16.27 0.88 17.25
N ARG A 92 16.02 -0.31 17.80
CA ARG A 92 16.97 -1.43 17.77
C ARG A 92 17.25 -1.92 16.35
N GLU A 93 16.26 -1.83 15.46
CA GLU A 93 16.37 -2.18 14.03
C GLU A 93 16.94 -1.03 13.18
N GLY A 94 17.31 0.11 13.77
CA GLY A 94 17.75 1.30 13.03
C GLY A 94 16.66 1.94 12.16
N ARG A 95 15.38 1.68 12.48
CA ARG A 95 14.21 2.18 11.77
C ARG A 95 13.46 3.22 12.58
N ASN A 96 12.62 4.00 11.92
CA ASN A 96 11.69 4.93 12.53
C ASN A 96 10.28 4.32 12.59
N LEU A 97 9.40 4.86 13.45
CA LEU A 97 8.04 4.34 13.64
C LEU A 97 7.02 5.29 13.02
N ARG A 98 6.46 4.94 11.88
CA ARG A 98 5.38 5.70 11.23
C ARG A 98 4.04 5.36 11.87
N ILE A 99 3.34 6.38 12.40
CA ILE A 99 2.03 6.23 13.02
C ILE A 99 0.96 6.44 11.96
N ARG A 100 0.21 5.38 11.63
CA ARG A 100 -0.87 5.41 10.65
C ARG A 100 -2.21 5.37 11.36
N LEU A 101 -3.03 6.40 11.15
CA LEU A 101 -4.34 6.55 11.76
C LEU A 101 -5.42 6.18 10.75
N ASN A 102 -6.10 5.07 10.96
CA ASN A 102 -7.32 4.70 10.23
C ASN A 102 -8.53 5.08 11.07
N LEU A 103 -9.20 6.16 10.68
CA LEU A 103 -10.36 6.74 11.36
C LEU A 103 -11.60 6.76 10.46
N THR A 104 -11.62 5.88 9.44
CA THR A 104 -12.67 5.85 8.40
C THR A 104 -14.06 5.65 9.01
N ASP A 105 -14.17 4.79 10.01
CA ASP A 105 -15.45 4.46 10.67
C ASP A 105 -15.72 5.31 11.90
N ALA A 106 -14.89 6.32 12.18
CA ALA A 106 -14.97 7.20 13.33
C ALA A 106 -14.94 8.70 12.92
N PRO A 107 -15.99 9.23 12.24
CA PRO A 107 -15.99 10.60 11.69
C PRO A 107 -15.72 11.69 12.72
N ALA A 108 -16.25 11.57 13.94
CA ALA A 108 -16.01 12.54 15.00
C ALA A 108 -14.54 12.58 15.43
N LEU A 109 -13.84 11.43 15.44
CA LEU A 109 -12.40 11.40 15.67
C LEU A 109 -11.63 11.87 14.43
N ALA A 110 -12.11 11.57 13.23
CA ALA A 110 -11.43 11.97 11.99
C ALA A 110 -11.32 13.49 11.83
N SER A 111 -12.26 14.26 12.38
CA SER A 111 -12.26 15.73 12.36
C SER A 111 -11.24 16.39 13.28
N LEU A 112 -10.65 15.64 14.24
CA LEU A 112 -9.71 16.19 15.21
C LEU A 112 -8.31 16.42 14.61
N PRO A 113 -7.58 17.46 15.08
CA PRO A 113 -6.26 17.83 14.55
C PRO A 113 -5.14 16.94 15.13
N TRP A 114 -5.08 15.68 14.72
CA TRP A 114 -4.14 14.68 15.23
C TRP A 114 -2.67 15.05 15.03
N GLU A 115 -2.39 15.95 14.13
CA GLU A 115 -1.04 16.46 13.89
C GLU A 115 -0.50 17.21 15.12
N LEU A 116 -1.37 17.75 15.98
CA LEU A 116 -1.00 18.37 17.26
C LEU A 116 -0.62 17.39 18.36
N VAL A 117 -0.82 16.08 18.19
CA VAL A 117 -0.54 15.08 19.24
C VAL A 117 0.79 15.31 19.92
N TYR A 118 0.76 15.54 21.23
CA TYR A 118 1.93 15.75 22.09
C TYR A 118 2.08 14.59 23.06
N SER A 119 3.22 13.92 23.01
CA SER A 119 3.55 12.85 23.95
C SER A 119 4.15 13.42 25.24
N PRO A 120 3.49 13.29 26.39
CA PRO A 120 4.06 13.72 27.67
C PRO A 120 5.35 12.97 28.03
N THR A 121 5.44 11.69 27.65
CA THR A 121 6.61 10.83 27.94
C THR A 121 7.81 11.19 27.08
N LEU A 122 7.60 11.57 25.81
CA LEU A 122 8.66 11.97 24.89
C LEU A 122 8.91 13.48 24.89
N GLU A 123 8.10 14.24 25.62
CA GLU A 123 8.13 15.71 25.75
C GLU A 123 8.14 16.46 24.40
N ARG A 124 7.40 15.93 23.40
CA ARG A 124 7.37 16.51 22.06
C ARG A 124 6.07 16.19 21.31
N HIS A 125 5.77 17.03 20.32
CA HIS A 125 4.77 16.71 19.30
C HIS A 125 5.29 15.60 18.38
N LEU A 126 4.50 14.55 18.18
CA LEU A 126 4.92 13.37 17.39
C LEU A 126 5.15 13.74 15.92
N ALA A 127 4.29 14.58 15.36
CA ALA A 127 4.34 14.99 13.95
C ALA A 127 5.51 15.91 13.59
N LEU A 128 6.25 16.46 14.58
CA LEU A 128 7.47 17.23 14.38
C LEU A 128 8.74 16.36 14.37
N SER A 129 8.60 15.06 14.33
CA SER A 129 9.75 14.16 14.39
C SER A 129 9.71 13.12 13.27
N ASN A 130 10.78 13.05 12.47
CA ASN A 130 10.96 11.97 11.50
C ASN A 130 10.97 10.57 12.15
N ARG A 131 11.14 10.49 13.46
CA ARG A 131 11.06 9.22 14.19
C ARG A 131 9.63 8.74 14.40
N THR A 132 8.64 9.65 14.32
CA THR A 132 7.23 9.37 14.63
C THR A 132 6.26 10.16 13.72
N PRO A 133 6.44 10.17 12.38
CA PRO A 133 5.52 10.90 11.50
C PRO A 133 4.10 10.34 11.63
N ILE A 134 3.11 11.24 11.60
CA ILE A 134 1.68 10.90 11.65
C ILE A 134 1.10 10.98 10.23
N VAL A 135 0.36 9.93 9.85
CA VAL A 135 -0.25 9.77 8.54
C VAL A 135 -1.71 9.34 8.72
N ARG A 136 -2.64 9.99 8.00
CA ARG A 136 -4.04 9.55 7.89
C ARG A 136 -4.10 8.43 6.85
N TYR A 137 -4.37 7.21 7.30
CA TYR A 137 -4.32 6.03 6.45
C TYR A 137 -5.73 5.54 6.13
N LEU A 138 -6.02 5.36 4.84
CA LEU A 138 -7.25 4.73 4.38
C LEU A 138 -6.91 3.32 3.87
N ALA A 139 -7.34 2.30 4.59
CA ALA A 139 -7.22 0.91 4.16
C ALA A 139 -8.25 0.66 3.06
N LEU A 140 -7.80 0.56 1.82
CA LEU A 140 -8.61 0.12 0.68
C LEU A 140 -8.14 -1.28 0.30
N GLY A 141 -9.07 -2.18 -0.05
CA GLY A 141 -8.75 -3.58 -0.38
C GLY A 141 -8.06 -3.80 -1.73
N GLU A 142 -7.50 -2.76 -2.34
CA GLU A 142 -6.78 -2.85 -3.61
C GLU A 142 -5.28 -2.90 -3.40
N ALA A 143 -4.61 -3.74 -4.22
CA ALA A 143 -3.16 -3.80 -4.26
C ALA A 143 -2.58 -2.46 -4.74
N GLU A 144 -1.66 -1.91 -3.94
CA GLU A 144 -1.05 -0.62 -4.23
C GLU A 144 0.05 -0.74 -5.29
N PRO A 145 0.03 0.13 -6.31
CA PRO A 145 1.16 0.22 -7.23
C PRO A 145 2.38 0.80 -6.48
N ARG A 146 3.51 0.13 -6.56
CA ARG A 146 4.78 0.74 -6.14
C ARG A 146 5.12 1.88 -7.08
N LEU A 147 5.38 3.03 -6.49
CA LEU A 147 5.64 4.27 -7.19
C LEU A 147 7.16 4.48 -7.29
N ALA A 148 7.83 3.75 -8.19
CA ALA A 148 9.20 4.05 -8.54
C ALA A 148 9.20 5.11 -9.65
N VAL A 149 9.43 6.36 -9.30
CA VAL A 149 9.55 7.45 -10.29
C VAL A 149 11.02 7.78 -10.50
N GLU A 150 11.45 7.75 -11.76
CA GLU A 150 12.78 8.25 -12.14
C GLU A 150 12.74 9.78 -12.31
N PRO A 151 13.75 10.52 -11.85
CA PRO A 151 13.86 11.94 -12.10
C PRO A 151 13.97 12.27 -13.61
N PRO A 152 13.46 13.43 -14.06
CA PRO A 152 12.80 14.46 -13.24
C PRO A 152 11.36 14.09 -12.87
N LEU A 153 10.98 14.34 -11.61
CA LEU A 153 9.58 14.37 -11.23
C LEU A 153 8.87 15.49 -12.01
N HIS A 154 7.67 15.22 -12.55
CA HIS A 154 6.88 16.23 -13.24
C HIS A 154 5.79 16.79 -12.31
N LEU A 155 5.91 18.06 -11.94
CA LEU A 155 4.98 18.82 -11.12
C LEU A 155 4.09 19.71 -12.00
N LEU A 156 2.80 19.42 -12.03
CA LEU A 156 1.79 20.27 -12.66
C LEU A 156 1.15 21.17 -11.60
N CYS A 157 1.22 22.50 -11.81
CA CYS A 157 0.63 23.49 -10.94
C CYS A 157 -0.67 24.02 -11.54
N VAL A 158 -1.75 23.93 -10.77
CA VAL A 158 -3.08 24.43 -11.12
C VAL A 158 -3.38 25.60 -10.19
N LEU A 159 -3.35 26.83 -10.70
CA LEU A 159 -3.63 28.04 -9.96
C LEU A 159 -4.94 28.64 -10.48
N ALA A 160 -6.00 28.55 -9.69
CA ALA A 160 -7.34 29.00 -10.06
C ALA A 160 -7.76 30.22 -9.22
N ASP A 161 -8.14 31.30 -9.91
CA ASP A 161 -8.65 32.53 -9.29
C ASP A 161 -9.83 33.09 -10.11
N PRO A 162 -11.01 32.44 -10.03
CA PRO A 162 -12.19 32.85 -10.79
C PRO A 162 -12.58 34.30 -10.52
N SER A 163 -12.91 35.03 -11.62
CA SER A 163 -13.13 36.48 -11.58
C SER A 163 -14.36 36.93 -10.78
N ASP A 164 -15.31 36.03 -10.56
CA ASP A 164 -16.57 36.22 -9.81
C ASP A 164 -16.49 35.80 -8.34
N LEU A 165 -15.33 35.27 -7.88
CA LEU A 165 -15.13 34.92 -6.47
C LEU A 165 -14.39 36.02 -5.70
N THR A 166 -14.73 36.11 -4.42
CA THR A 166 -14.07 36.97 -3.43
C THR A 166 -13.85 36.21 -2.14
N PRO A 167 -12.66 36.36 -1.49
CA PRO A 167 -11.54 37.21 -1.89
C PRO A 167 -10.79 36.67 -3.11
N ARG A 168 -10.22 37.57 -3.89
CA ARG A 168 -9.34 37.22 -5.00
C ARG A 168 -7.98 36.72 -4.50
N LEU A 169 -7.41 35.77 -5.23
CA LEU A 169 -6.09 35.23 -4.94
C LEU A 169 -5.04 35.91 -5.83
N ASP A 170 -3.87 36.18 -5.28
CA ASP A 170 -2.74 36.68 -6.10
C ASP A 170 -1.99 35.47 -6.70
N VAL A 171 -2.60 34.86 -7.71
CA VAL A 171 -2.05 33.65 -8.38
C VAL A 171 -0.68 33.89 -9.01
N GLU A 172 -0.35 35.14 -9.40
CA GLU A 172 0.96 35.47 -9.93
C GLU A 172 2.03 35.52 -8.84
N ARG A 173 1.66 35.98 -7.66
CA ARG A 173 2.52 35.90 -6.48
C ARG A 173 2.72 34.47 -6.05
N GLU A 174 1.65 33.68 -5.98
CA GLU A 174 1.69 32.24 -5.64
C GLU A 174 2.58 31.48 -6.64
N TRP A 175 2.45 31.76 -7.93
CA TRP A 175 3.28 31.13 -8.94
C TRP A 175 4.77 31.46 -8.77
N ARG A 176 5.11 32.74 -8.57
CA ARG A 176 6.50 33.16 -8.31
C ARG A 176 7.05 32.48 -7.05
N THR A 177 6.26 32.49 -5.99
CA THR A 177 6.56 31.84 -4.71
C THR A 177 6.89 30.38 -4.90
N LEU A 178 6.04 29.65 -5.65
CA LEU A 178 6.27 28.24 -5.91
C LEU A 178 7.52 28.00 -6.79
N GLN A 179 7.74 28.86 -7.81
CA GLN A 179 8.96 28.78 -8.64
C GLN A 179 10.24 29.00 -7.80
N GLU A 180 10.22 29.92 -6.87
CA GLU A 180 11.32 30.15 -5.93
C GLU A 180 11.53 28.94 -5.01
N ALA A 181 10.44 28.39 -4.50
CA ALA A 181 10.47 27.21 -3.64
C ALA A 181 11.15 26.00 -4.30
N VAL A 182 10.88 25.78 -5.59
CA VAL A 182 11.39 24.62 -6.34
C VAL A 182 12.60 24.91 -7.22
N ALA A 183 13.16 26.14 -7.15
CA ALA A 183 14.26 26.56 -8.03
C ALA A 183 15.49 25.63 -7.91
N ALA A 184 15.86 25.22 -6.70
CA ALA A 184 17.00 24.34 -6.47
C ALA A 184 16.79 22.93 -7.07
N PRO A 185 15.68 22.20 -6.81
CA PRO A 185 15.39 20.94 -7.47
C PRO A 185 15.29 21.02 -9.00
N VAL A 186 14.70 22.09 -9.53
CA VAL A 186 14.63 22.31 -10.99
C VAL A 186 16.02 22.49 -11.59
N LYS A 187 16.87 23.33 -10.97
CA LYS A 187 18.26 23.53 -11.39
C LYS A 187 19.09 22.23 -11.33
N ALA A 188 18.81 21.38 -10.36
CA ALA A 188 19.44 20.08 -10.22
C ALA A 188 18.93 19.03 -11.23
N GLY A 189 17.91 19.34 -12.04
CA GLY A 189 17.29 18.39 -12.96
C GLY A 189 16.44 17.30 -12.28
N ALA A 190 16.14 17.46 -11.00
CA ALA A 190 15.34 16.51 -10.23
C ALA A 190 13.82 16.76 -10.36
N LEU A 191 13.42 17.97 -10.72
CA LEU A 191 12.02 18.38 -10.85
C LEU A 191 11.81 19.18 -12.15
N LYS A 192 10.77 18.82 -12.91
CA LYS A 192 10.19 19.64 -14.00
C LYS A 192 8.91 20.27 -13.47
N VAL A 193 8.75 21.57 -13.64
CA VAL A 193 7.57 22.30 -13.16
C VAL A 193 6.85 22.92 -14.34
N GLU A 194 5.54 22.74 -14.38
CA GLU A 194 4.67 23.28 -15.42
C GLU A 194 3.45 23.94 -14.75
N ARG A 195 3.09 25.16 -15.19
CA ARG A 195 1.83 25.80 -14.82
C ARG A 195 0.77 25.47 -15.85
N LEU A 196 -0.40 25.03 -15.41
CA LEU A 196 -1.55 24.86 -16.28
C LEU A 196 -2.00 26.21 -16.84
N SER A 197 -1.99 26.37 -18.15
CA SER A 197 -2.27 27.64 -18.82
C SER A 197 -3.73 28.09 -18.66
N ALA A 198 -4.66 27.15 -18.58
CA ALA A 198 -6.07 27.40 -18.32
C ALA A 198 -6.53 26.45 -17.19
N PRO A 199 -6.77 26.97 -15.97
CA PRO A 199 -7.13 26.15 -14.81
C PRO A 199 -8.60 25.70 -14.88
N THR A 200 -8.98 25.12 -16.02
CA THR A 200 -10.29 24.54 -16.30
C THR A 200 -10.24 23.02 -16.20
N LEU A 201 -11.39 22.38 -16.02
CA LEU A 201 -11.48 20.92 -16.02
C LEU A 201 -11.00 20.30 -17.36
N ALA A 202 -11.30 20.96 -18.47
CA ALA A 202 -10.85 20.54 -19.80
C ALA A 202 -9.34 20.71 -19.98
N GLY A 203 -8.77 21.81 -19.49
CA GLY A 203 -7.33 22.08 -19.47
C GLY A 203 -6.57 21.03 -18.66
N LEU A 204 -7.05 20.74 -17.45
CA LEU A 204 -6.48 19.71 -16.58
C LEU A 204 -6.50 18.32 -17.24
N ARG A 205 -7.65 17.92 -17.82
CA ARG A 205 -7.79 16.67 -18.58
C ARG A 205 -6.81 16.59 -19.74
N SER A 206 -6.60 17.71 -20.46
CA SER A 206 -5.66 17.76 -21.59
C SER A 206 -4.20 17.62 -21.12
N ALA A 207 -3.82 18.29 -20.05
CA ALA A 207 -2.47 18.19 -19.48
C ALA A 207 -2.14 16.78 -19.00
N LEU A 208 -3.04 16.16 -18.24
CA LEU A 208 -2.86 14.78 -17.74
C LEU A 208 -2.75 13.74 -18.86
N ARG A 209 -3.36 13.96 -20.02
CA ARG A 209 -3.26 13.04 -21.18
C ARG A 209 -1.97 13.21 -21.98
N ARG A 210 -1.38 14.40 -22.01
CA ARG A 210 -0.18 14.69 -22.79
C ARG A 210 1.10 14.26 -22.10
N ASP A 211 1.16 14.44 -20.79
CA ASP A 211 2.37 14.35 -20.00
C ASP A 211 2.23 13.34 -18.87
N ASN A 212 3.33 12.69 -18.53
CA ASN A 212 3.41 11.86 -17.34
C ASN A 212 3.52 12.77 -16.09
N VAL A 213 2.39 13.28 -15.63
CA VAL A 213 2.32 14.10 -14.42
C VAL A 213 2.46 13.18 -13.20
N HIS A 214 3.46 13.47 -12.36
CA HIS A 214 3.71 12.71 -11.13
C HIS A 214 3.13 13.39 -9.89
N LEU A 215 3.19 14.72 -9.86
CA LEU A 215 2.76 15.57 -8.76
C LEU A 215 1.79 16.63 -9.32
N LEU A 216 0.66 16.83 -8.63
CA LEU A 216 -0.28 17.92 -8.93
C LEU A 216 -0.34 18.83 -7.72
N HIS A 217 -0.08 20.14 -7.92
CA HIS A 217 -0.19 21.16 -6.89
C HIS A 217 -1.32 22.12 -7.24
N PHE A 218 -2.37 22.09 -6.46
CA PHE A 218 -3.53 22.96 -6.60
C PHE A 218 -3.41 24.14 -5.63
N VAL A 219 -3.64 25.35 -6.15
CA VAL A 219 -3.79 26.59 -5.40
C VAL A 219 -5.08 27.24 -5.84
N GLY A 220 -6.01 27.43 -4.91
CA GLY A 220 -7.33 27.94 -5.25
C GLY A 220 -8.31 27.86 -4.08
N HIS A 221 -9.59 28.03 -4.41
CA HIS A 221 -10.68 27.86 -3.46
C HIS A 221 -11.20 26.41 -3.46
N GLY A 222 -11.64 25.95 -2.29
CA GLY A 222 -12.49 24.78 -2.16
C GLY A 222 -13.96 25.17 -2.02
N TRP A 223 -14.87 24.20 -2.12
CA TRP A 223 -16.26 24.38 -1.77
C TRP A 223 -16.79 23.16 -1.02
N PHE A 224 -17.72 23.42 -0.10
CA PHE A 224 -18.35 22.38 0.71
C PHE A 224 -19.84 22.62 0.83
N ASP A 225 -20.63 21.60 0.52
CA ASP A 225 -22.08 21.58 0.69
C ASP A 225 -22.43 20.63 1.84
N ALA A 226 -22.63 21.19 3.03
CA ALA A 226 -22.97 20.43 4.23
C ALA A 226 -24.32 19.69 4.12
N ALA A 227 -25.26 20.19 3.31
CA ALA A 227 -26.56 19.56 3.13
C ALA A 227 -26.48 18.30 2.27
N GLY A 228 -25.55 18.26 1.32
CA GLY A 228 -25.31 17.13 0.42
C GLY A 228 -24.06 16.32 0.76
N ASP A 229 -23.34 16.65 1.83
CA ASP A 229 -22.04 16.04 2.19
C ASP A 229 -21.08 15.96 0.98
N ARG A 230 -21.02 17.06 0.20
CA ARG A 230 -20.20 17.16 -0.99
C ARG A 230 -19.10 18.19 -0.81
N ALA A 231 -17.91 17.82 -1.27
CA ALA A 231 -16.72 18.67 -1.28
C ALA A 231 -16.11 18.72 -2.66
N GLY A 232 -15.35 19.77 -2.96
CA GLY A 232 -14.68 19.89 -4.25
C GLY A 232 -13.73 21.07 -4.33
N LEU A 233 -13.21 21.29 -5.53
CA LEU A 233 -12.34 22.41 -5.87
C LEU A 233 -13.09 23.38 -6.78
N VAL A 234 -12.72 24.64 -6.71
CA VAL A 234 -13.20 25.65 -7.64
C VAL A 234 -12.14 25.85 -8.71
N LEU A 235 -12.47 25.46 -9.93
CA LEU A 235 -11.69 25.77 -11.12
C LEU A 235 -12.29 26.97 -11.85
N GLU A 236 -11.78 27.27 -13.01
CA GLU A 236 -12.33 28.29 -13.92
C GLU A 236 -13.11 27.64 -15.07
N ASP A 237 -14.12 28.32 -15.56
CA ASP A 237 -14.76 28.00 -16.84
C ASP A 237 -14.02 28.70 -18.00
N GLU A 238 -14.53 28.58 -19.24
CA GLU A 238 -13.95 29.22 -20.43
C GLU A 238 -14.03 30.76 -20.39
N ALA A 239 -14.91 31.32 -19.56
CA ALA A 239 -15.07 32.76 -19.35
C ALA A 239 -14.23 33.27 -18.14
N GLY A 240 -13.49 32.40 -17.47
CA GLY A 240 -12.72 32.74 -16.25
C GLY A 240 -13.59 32.96 -15.03
N GLN A 241 -14.80 32.35 -14.99
CA GLN A 241 -15.70 32.37 -13.83
C GLN A 241 -15.61 31.06 -13.06
N ALA A 242 -16.17 31.04 -11.83
CA ALA A 242 -16.10 29.90 -10.96
C ALA A 242 -16.84 28.67 -11.52
N ALA A 243 -16.11 27.59 -11.69
CA ALA A 243 -16.62 26.28 -12.03
C ALA A 243 -16.44 25.34 -10.83
N LEU A 244 -17.54 24.95 -10.17
CA LEU A 244 -17.50 24.01 -9.04
C LEU A 244 -17.28 22.59 -9.56
N VAL A 245 -16.17 21.98 -9.18
CA VAL A 245 -15.82 20.61 -9.54
C VAL A 245 -15.84 19.78 -8.27
N ASP A 246 -16.81 18.88 -8.14
CA ASP A 246 -16.91 18.00 -6.98
C ASP A 246 -15.79 16.95 -6.96
N ALA A 247 -15.56 16.40 -5.79
CA ALA A 247 -14.51 15.42 -5.58
C ALA A 247 -14.71 14.14 -6.42
N GLU A 248 -15.96 13.76 -6.72
CA GLU A 248 -16.28 12.62 -7.57
C GLU A 248 -15.86 12.88 -9.03
N THR A 249 -16.24 14.03 -9.59
CA THR A 249 -15.85 14.45 -10.94
C THR A 249 -14.33 14.56 -11.07
N LEU A 250 -13.67 15.17 -10.08
CA LEU A 250 -12.21 15.24 -10.03
C LEU A 250 -11.60 13.86 -9.95
N GLY A 251 -12.21 12.97 -9.18
CA GLY A 251 -11.81 11.59 -9.04
C GLY A 251 -11.85 10.82 -10.34
N VAL A 252 -12.98 10.84 -11.02
CA VAL A 252 -13.13 10.20 -12.35
C VAL A 252 -12.10 10.74 -13.34
N LEU A 253 -11.76 12.04 -13.25
CA LEU A 253 -10.71 12.62 -14.08
C LEU A 253 -9.33 12.05 -13.78
N LEU A 254 -9.00 11.89 -12.50
CA LEU A 254 -7.68 11.45 -12.03
C LEU A 254 -7.53 9.92 -12.06
N GLU A 255 -8.65 9.18 -12.04
CA GLU A 255 -8.66 7.73 -12.14
C GLU A 255 -8.01 7.26 -13.45
N GLY A 256 -7.16 6.26 -13.37
CA GLY A 256 -6.45 5.72 -14.54
C GLY A 256 -5.16 6.46 -14.91
N HIS A 257 -4.87 7.62 -14.35
CA HIS A 257 -3.57 8.30 -14.51
C HIS A 257 -2.53 7.69 -13.56
N ARG A 258 -2.00 6.52 -13.91
CA ARG A 258 -1.06 5.73 -13.09
C ARG A 258 0.24 6.45 -12.76
N SER A 259 0.59 7.49 -13.51
CA SER A 259 1.76 8.33 -13.22
C SER A 259 1.53 9.32 -12.08
N LEU A 260 0.27 9.66 -11.77
CA LEU A 260 -0.05 10.61 -10.70
C LEU A 260 0.07 9.93 -9.34
N HIS A 261 1.03 10.39 -8.55
CA HIS A 261 1.37 9.80 -7.26
C HIS A 261 0.99 10.65 -6.07
N LEU A 262 0.99 11.98 -6.25
CA LEU A 262 0.70 12.90 -5.18
C LEU A 262 -0.12 14.09 -5.67
N VAL A 263 -1.16 14.43 -4.91
CA VAL A 263 -1.92 15.67 -5.05
C VAL A 263 -1.71 16.53 -3.81
N PHE A 264 -1.27 17.78 -4.02
CA PHE A 264 -1.08 18.77 -2.97
C PHE A 264 -2.17 19.83 -3.10
N LEU A 265 -3.07 19.90 -2.11
CA LEU A 265 -4.19 20.85 -2.06
C LEU A 265 -3.83 21.99 -1.11
N ASN A 266 -3.47 23.14 -1.65
CA ASN A 266 -3.08 24.32 -0.89
C ASN A 266 -4.24 25.32 -0.80
N ALA A 267 -4.64 25.64 0.43
CA ALA A 267 -5.63 26.68 0.74
C ALA A 267 -4.90 27.99 1.06
N CYS A 268 -5.04 29.00 0.20
CA CYS A 268 -4.40 30.30 0.37
C CYS A 268 -5.01 31.11 1.51
N GLU A 269 -4.26 32.14 1.97
CA GLU A 269 -4.72 33.19 2.88
C GLU A 269 -5.92 33.92 2.26
N GLY A 270 -7.07 33.86 2.93
CA GLY A 270 -8.34 34.37 2.40
C GLY A 270 -9.36 33.29 2.07
N ALA A 271 -8.96 32.01 2.09
CA ALA A 271 -9.90 30.90 2.00
C ALA A 271 -10.98 31.00 3.09
N ARG A 272 -12.25 30.83 2.71
CA ARG A 272 -13.39 30.86 3.63
C ARG A 272 -13.31 29.70 4.63
N SER A 273 -14.00 29.79 5.76
CA SER A 273 -14.08 28.70 6.75
C SER A 273 -14.53 27.37 6.13
N ASP A 274 -15.39 27.46 5.12
CA ASP A 274 -15.97 26.31 4.41
C ASP A 274 -14.95 25.60 3.47
N ASP A 275 -13.93 26.33 2.99
CA ASP A 275 -12.88 25.76 2.11
C ASP A 275 -12.06 24.66 2.80
N ARG A 276 -11.93 24.68 4.12
CA ARG A 276 -11.16 23.70 4.92
C ARG A 276 -11.80 22.33 4.93
N SER A 277 -13.11 22.27 5.20
CA SER A 277 -13.87 21.03 5.12
C SER A 277 -13.87 20.49 3.70
N ALA A 278 -13.86 21.40 2.69
CA ALA A 278 -13.75 21.06 1.29
C ALA A 278 -12.44 20.32 0.99
N PHE A 279 -11.29 20.84 1.42
CA PHE A 279 -9.99 20.21 1.12
C PHE A 279 -9.80 18.88 1.82
N GLN A 280 -10.25 18.73 3.08
CA GLN A 280 -10.19 17.44 3.78
C GLN A 280 -11.13 16.41 3.16
N GLY A 281 -12.38 16.80 2.86
CA GLY A 281 -13.34 15.93 2.18
C GLY A 281 -12.87 15.51 0.80
N THR A 282 -12.36 16.47 0.00
CA THR A 282 -11.78 16.20 -1.30
C THR A 282 -10.56 15.26 -1.19
N ALA A 283 -9.66 15.50 -0.23
CA ALA A 283 -8.47 14.67 -0.03
C ALA A 283 -8.83 13.21 0.30
N GLN A 284 -9.77 13.01 1.23
CA GLN A 284 -10.24 11.66 1.58
C GLN A 284 -10.89 10.96 0.38
N HIS A 285 -11.70 11.69 -0.41
CA HIS A 285 -12.33 11.15 -1.60
C HIS A 285 -11.29 10.76 -2.65
N LEU A 286 -10.32 11.64 -2.96
CA LEU A 286 -9.26 11.37 -3.92
C LEU A 286 -8.43 10.14 -3.56
N VAL A 287 -8.13 9.94 -2.27
CA VAL A 287 -7.44 8.73 -1.83
C VAL A 287 -8.32 7.49 -2.03
N ARG A 288 -9.63 7.57 -1.73
CA ARG A 288 -10.56 6.44 -1.91
C ARG A 288 -10.67 5.97 -3.35
N ILE A 289 -10.64 6.89 -4.32
CA ILE A 289 -10.78 6.59 -5.74
C ILE A 289 -9.48 6.23 -6.44
N GLY A 290 -8.35 6.30 -5.75
CA GLY A 290 -7.13 5.79 -6.34
C GLY A 290 -5.89 6.67 -6.28
N VAL A 291 -5.97 7.94 -5.91
CA VAL A 291 -4.78 8.78 -5.74
C VAL A 291 -3.97 8.26 -4.54
N PRO A 292 -2.71 7.84 -4.72
CA PRO A 292 -1.96 7.20 -3.64
C PRO A 292 -1.72 8.09 -2.44
N ILE A 293 -1.42 9.37 -2.66
CA ILE A 293 -1.02 10.33 -1.63
C ILE A 293 -1.72 11.66 -1.88
N VAL A 294 -2.35 12.21 -0.85
CA VAL A 294 -2.91 13.56 -0.89
C VAL A 294 -2.45 14.33 0.34
N ILE A 295 -1.89 15.52 0.13
CA ILE A 295 -1.60 16.48 1.19
C ILE A 295 -2.65 17.58 1.11
N ALA A 296 -3.34 17.85 2.20
CA ALA A 296 -4.35 18.90 2.28
C ALA A 296 -4.13 19.77 3.51
N MET A 297 -4.60 21.02 3.45
CA MET A 297 -4.52 21.95 4.56
C MET A 297 -5.77 21.86 5.43
N GLN A 298 -5.61 21.61 6.74
CA GLN A 298 -6.72 21.62 7.70
C GLN A 298 -6.99 23.01 8.30
N ALA A 299 -6.18 24.00 7.95
CA ALA A 299 -6.37 25.41 8.33
C ALA A 299 -5.81 26.30 7.23
N ALA A 300 -6.28 27.55 7.13
CA ALA A 300 -5.66 28.54 6.25
C ALA A 300 -4.23 28.80 6.73
N ILE A 301 -3.33 29.01 5.78
CA ILE A 301 -1.93 29.29 6.05
C ILE A 301 -1.53 30.57 5.30
N GLY A 302 -0.83 31.48 5.97
CA GLY A 302 -0.35 32.72 5.34
C GLY A 302 0.68 32.44 4.24
N ASN A 303 0.73 33.30 3.23
CA ASN A 303 1.54 33.11 2.01
C ASN A 303 3.01 32.82 2.29
N GLU A 304 3.66 33.53 3.21
CA GLU A 304 5.07 33.28 3.58
C GLU A 304 5.28 31.88 4.17
N ARG A 305 4.31 31.42 4.95
CA ARG A 305 4.33 30.09 5.57
C ARG A 305 4.05 28.99 4.54
N ALA A 306 3.11 29.25 3.62
CA ALA A 306 2.83 28.33 2.51
C ALA A 306 4.06 28.15 1.61
N LEU A 307 4.81 29.26 1.37
CA LEU A 307 6.09 29.22 0.67
C LEU A 307 7.10 28.35 1.41
N ALA A 308 7.34 28.63 2.70
CA ALA A 308 8.31 27.88 3.50
C ALA A 308 7.96 26.39 3.55
N LEU A 309 6.66 26.06 3.69
CA LEU A 309 6.15 24.71 3.65
C LEU A 309 6.45 24.01 2.31
N ALA A 310 6.08 24.65 1.20
CA ALA A 310 6.27 24.09 -0.14
C ALA A 310 7.76 23.95 -0.46
N GLN A 311 8.56 24.96 -0.12
CA GLN A 311 10.01 24.97 -0.35
C GLN A 311 10.70 23.77 0.34
N GLU A 312 10.45 23.59 1.62
CA GLU A 312 11.11 22.51 2.36
C GLU A 312 10.54 21.14 1.98
N PHE A 313 9.22 21.06 1.71
CA PHE A 313 8.60 19.84 1.24
C PHE A 313 9.21 19.32 -0.07
N TYR A 314 9.24 20.17 -1.12
CA TYR A 314 9.77 19.75 -2.42
C TYR A 314 11.28 19.52 -2.38
N ARG A 315 12.02 20.30 -1.57
CA ARG A 315 13.44 20.09 -1.35
C ARG A 315 13.69 18.71 -0.72
N ALA A 316 13.06 18.42 0.41
CA ALA A 316 13.22 17.14 1.10
C ALA A 316 12.79 15.96 0.20
N LEU A 317 11.67 16.10 -0.55
CA LEU A 317 11.21 15.10 -1.49
C LEU A 317 12.25 14.79 -2.57
N THR A 318 12.86 15.83 -3.17
CA THR A 318 13.88 15.68 -4.22
C THR A 318 15.24 15.24 -3.69
N ASP A 319 15.51 15.50 -2.40
CA ASP A 319 16.68 14.96 -1.69
C ASP A 319 16.52 13.46 -1.34
N GLY A 320 15.37 12.84 -1.71
CA GLY A 320 15.12 11.42 -1.53
C GLY A 320 14.49 11.05 -0.19
N TYR A 321 13.91 12.03 0.52
CA TYR A 321 13.13 11.73 1.72
C TYR A 321 11.79 11.08 1.35
N PRO A 322 11.31 10.08 2.09
CA PRO A 322 9.94 9.60 1.99
C PRO A 322 8.95 10.74 2.24
N VAL A 323 7.76 10.68 1.65
CA VAL A 323 6.78 11.78 1.69
C VAL A 323 6.42 12.20 3.11
N GLU A 324 6.23 11.25 4.03
CA GLU A 324 5.95 11.53 5.44
C GLU A 324 7.10 12.28 6.13
N ALA A 325 8.34 11.96 5.75
CA ALA A 325 9.50 12.69 6.25
C ALA A 325 9.60 14.08 5.62
N ALA A 326 9.33 14.21 4.31
CA ALA A 326 9.30 15.51 3.63
C ALA A 326 8.24 16.44 4.23
N VAL A 327 7.04 15.93 4.56
CA VAL A 327 6.01 16.70 5.30
C VAL A 327 6.49 17.05 6.71
N THR A 328 7.21 16.16 7.38
CA THR A 328 7.77 16.43 8.72
C THR A 328 8.84 17.53 8.66
N GLU A 329 9.75 17.52 7.66
CA GLU A 329 10.73 18.58 7.48
C GLU A 329 10.06 19.91 7.18
N ALA A 330 9.05 19.91 6.33
CA ALA A 330 8.24 21.11 6.04
C ALA A 330 7.54 21.66 7.31
N ARG A 331 7.02 20.79 8.18
CA ARG A 331 6.47 21.17 9.48
C ARG A 331 7.51 21.78 10.41
N LYS A 332 8.74 21.23 10.43
CA LYS A 332 9.85 21.79 11.22
C LYS A 332 10.25 23.18 10.75
N ALA A 333 10.31 23.40 9.42
CA ALA A 333 10.59 24.72 8.87
C ALA A 333 9.58 25.78 9.33
N LEU A 334 8.27 25.42 9.40
CA LEU A 334 7.25 26.29 9.94
C LEU A 334 7.41 26.54 11.44
N PHE A 335 7.74 25.49 12.21
CA PHE A 335 7.98 25.59 13.65
C PHE A 335 9.16 26.50 13.97
N ASP A 336 10.29 26.35 13.26
CA ASP A 336 11.51 27.12 13.49
C ASP A 336 11.33 28.60 13.13
N ALA A 337 10.60 28.89 12.04
CA ALA A 337 10.42 30.25 11.54
C ALA A 337 9.50 31.10 12.45
N HIS A 338 8.46 30.51 13.03
CA HIS A 338 7.38 31.29 13.63
C HIS A 338 6.98 30.89 15.05
N ARG A 339 7.43 29.74 15.56
CA ARG A 339 7.01 29.12 16.84
C ARG A 339 5.49 29.05 17.04
N SER A 340 4.74 29.17 15.94
CA SER A 340 3.28 29.11 15.89
C SER A 340 2.85 27.68 15.55
N PRO A 341 1.68 27.21 16.02
CA PRO A 341 1.15 25.87 15.70
C PRO A 341 0.80 25.62 14.23
N ASP A 342 1.02 26.57 13.33
CA ASP A 342 0.76 26.44 11.88
C ASP A 342 1.43 25.22 11.24
N TRP A 343 2.51 24.74 11.84
CA TRP A 343 3.17 23.50 11.43
C TRP A 343 2.23 22.26 11.45
N ALA A 344 1.14 22.32 12.21
CA ALA A 344 0.14 21.25 12.24
C ALA A 344 -0.86 21.32 11.07
N THR A 345 -0.83 22.42 10.29
CA THR A 345 -1.81 22.65 9.21
C THR A 345 -1.77 21.59 8.09
N PRO A 346 -0.63 21.11 7.57
CA PRO A 346 -0.62 20.11 6.53
C PRO A 346 -1.00 18.72 7.09
N VAL A 347 -1.95 18.06 6.44
CA VAL A 347 -2.41 16.70 6.73
C VAL A 347 -2.04 15.80 5.57
N LEU A 348 -1.39 14.69 5.88
CA LEU A 348 -1.00 13.67 4.91
C LEU A 348 -2.00 12.52 4.91
N PHE A 349 -2.73 12.36 3.81
CA PHE A 349 -3.60 11.22 3.56
C PHE A 349 -2.90 10.24 2.61
N THR A 350 -3.00 8.96 2.89
CA THR A 350 -2.47 7.92 2.01
C THR A 350 -3.32 6.66 2.10
N ARG A 351 -3.36 5.91 1.00
CA ARG A 351 -3.85 4.54 0.97
C ARG A 351 -2.71 3.53 0.90
N SER A 352 -1.48 4.00 0.72
CA SER A 352 -0.31 3.15 0.55
C SER A 352 0.27 2.68 1.89
N ALA A 353 0.60 1.40 1.97
CA ALA A 353 1.36 0.84 3.07
C ALA A 353 2.81 1.35 3.06
N GLU A 354 3.33 1.68 1.88
CA GLU A 354 4.65 2.28 1.68
C GLU A 354 4.55 3.45 0.70
N PRO A 355 4.32 4.69 1.17
CA PRO A 355 4.36 5.85 0.28
C PRO A 355 5.80 6.05 -0.21
N LEU A 356 6.01 5.75 -1.49
CA LEU A 356 7.32 5.83 -2.11
C LEU A 356 7.30 6.80 -3.28
N LEU A 357 7.54 8.07 -2.98
CA LEU A 357 8.23 8.97 -3.88
C LEU A 357 9.68 9.02 -3.39
N ALA A 358 10.47 8.03 -3.76
CA ALA A 358 11.91 8.10 -3.61
C ALA A 358 12.52 8.24 -4.99
N PRO A 359 13.25 9.31 -5.29
CA PRO A 359 14.16 9.28 -6.43
C PRO A 359 15.14 8.13 -6.20
N LYS A 360 15.44 7.38 -7.25
CA LYS A 360 16.50 6.37 -7.23
C LYS A 360 17.74 7.02 -6.60
N ALA A 361 18.30 6.42 -5.55
CA ALA A 361 19.56 6.91 -4.97
C ALA A 361 20.56 7.11 -6.11
N GLN A 362 21.12 8.32 -6.21
CA GLN A 362 22.21 8.57 -7.13
C GLN A 362 23.32 7.57 -6.81
N GLU A 363 23.54 6.64 -7.70
CA GLU A 363 24.79 5.90 -7.71
C GLU A 363 25.92 6.94 -7.83
N GLU A 364 26.71 7.07 -6.77
CA GLU A 364 27.99 7.75 -6.87
C GLU A 364 28.71 7.19 -8.08
N SER A 365 29.01 8.09 -9.04
CA SER A 365 29.77 7.79 -10.24
C SER A 365 31.15 7.25 -9.88
N ALA A 366 31.22 5.96 -9.69
CA ALA A 366 32.46 5.21 -9.76
C ALA A 366 32.52 4.60 -11.16
N THR A 367 33.33 5.19 -12.02
CA THR A 367 33.84 4.59 -13.24
C THR A 367 34.57 3.28 -12.90
N ALA A 368 33.82 2.19 -12.93
CA ALA A 368 34.39 0.83 -13.01
C ALA A 368 33.47 0.01 -13.89
N ALA A 369 34.08 -0.72 -14.81
CA ALA A 369 33.47 -1.64 -15.77
C ALA A 369 32.47 -2.60 -15.09
N PRO A 370 31.50 -3.17 -15.83
CA PRO A 370 30.46 -4.00 -15.25
C PRO A 370 31.07 -5.28 -14.67
N THR A 371 31.27 -5.27 -13.36
CA THR A 371 31.53 -6.49 -12.61
C THR A 371 30.15 -7.14 -12.37
N VAL A 372 30.00 -8.34 -12.85
CA VAL A 372 28.86 -9.22 -12.60
C VAL A 372 28.56 -9.19 -11.10
N ALA A 373 27.38 -8.68 -10.72
CA ALA A 373 26.95 -8.65 -9.34
C ALA A 373 26.92 -10.08 -8.78
N THR A 374 27.73 -10.35 -7.79
CA THR A 374 27.67 -11.58 -7.00
C THR A 374 26.27 -11.67 -6.38
N PRO A 375 25.57 -12.80 -6.48
CA PRO A 375 24.25 -12.94 -5.85
C PRO A 375 24.36 -12.66 -4.35
N ALA A 376 23.51 -11.76 -3.82
CA ALA A 376 23.39 -11.60 -2.38
C ALA A 376 23.15 -13.00 -1.76
N GLU A 377 23.91 -13.35 -0.73
CA GLU A 377 23.78 -14.65 -0.06
C GLU A 377 22.32 -14.89 0.33
N ARG A 378 21.74 -15.96 -0.22
CA ARG A 378 20.36 -16.37 0.05
C ARG A 378 20.25 -16.77 1.52
N LEU A 379 19.21 -16.28 2.20
CA LEU A 379 18.93 -16.66 3.59
C LEU A 379 18.65 -18.17 3.68
N THR A 380 19.04 -18.80 4.76
CA THR A 380 18.93 -20.27 4.93
C THR A 380 17.47 -20.78 4.84
N PHE A 381 16.50 -19.94 5.15
CA PHE A 381 15.07 -20.25 5.06
C PHE A 381 14.39 -19.71 3.78
N GLU A 382 15.11 -19.00 2.93
CA GLU A 382 14.58 -18.44 1.69
C GLU A 382 14.40 -19.53 0.64
N PRO A 383 13.20 -19.70 0.02
CA PRO A 383 12.99 -20.66 -1.06
C PRO A 383 13.87 -20.39 -2.27
N GLU A 384 14.39 -21.44 -2.88
CA GLU A 384 15.06 -21.35 -4.18
C GLU A 384 14.04 -20.97 -5.26
N THR A 385 14.37 -20.00 -6.11
CA THR A 385 13.50 -19.55 -7.19
C THR A 385 14.10 -19.77 -8.57
N VAL A 386 13.24 -19.96 -9.57
CA VAL A 386 13.59 -20.10 -10.98
C VAL A 386 12.97 -18.94 -11.74
N THR A 387 13.74 -18.29 -12.60
CA THR A 387 13.25 -17.22 -13.48
C THR A 387 12.47 -17.80 -14.66
N ILE A 388 11.23 -17.34 -14.83
CA ILE A 388 10.37 -17.65 -15.97
C ILE A 388 10.42 -16.46 -16.94
N PRO A 389 10.82 -16.66 -18.19
CA PRO A 389 10.98 -15.57 -19.15
C PRO A 389 9.62 -14.94 -19.52
N ALA A 390 9.64 -13.65 -19.86
CA ALA A 390 8.49 -12.98 -20.45
C ALA A 390 8.04 -13.67 -21.75
N GLY A 391 6.76 -13.52 -22.10
CA GLY A 391 6.21 -14.00 -23.36
C GLY A 391 4.91 -14.75 -23.24
N ALA A 392 4.36 -15.14 -24.39
CA ALA A 392 3.09 -15.85 -24.51
C ALA A 392 3.23 -17.34 -24.17
N PHE A 393 2.13 -17.93 -23.71
CA PHE A 393 1.97 -19.36 -23.53
C PHE A 393 0.49 -19.77 -23.69
N TRP A 394 0.25 -21.06 -23.89
CA TRP A 394 -1.10 -21.61 -23.98
C TRP A 394 -1.62 -22.03 -22.61
N MET A 395 -2.64 -21.32 -22.10
CA MET A 395 -3.31 -21.62 -20.85
C MET A 395 -4.61 -22.40 -21.08
N GLY A 396 -4.94 -23.35 -20.21
CA GLY A 396 -6.18 -24.14 -20.28
C GLY A 396 -6.03 -25.45 -21.05
N ASP A 397 -7.15 -26.13 -21.35
CA ASP A 397 -7.20 -27.43 -22.03
C ASP A 397 -8.10 -27.34 -23.27
N VAL A 398 -7.76 -28.08 -24.33
CA VAL A 398 -8.53 -28.11 -25.60
C VAL A 398 -9.90 -28.75 -25.43
N ASP A 399 -10.02 -29.75 -24.56
CA ASP A 399 -11.24 -30.53 -24.31
C ASP A 399 -12.05 -30.01 -23.11
N ALA A 400 -11.65 -28.88 -22.54
CA ALA A 400 -12.32 -28.32 -21.37
C ALA A 400 -13.60 -27.53 -21.73
N PRO A 401 -14.55 -27.36 -20.77
CA PRO A 401 -15.64 -26.41 -20.87
C PRO A 401 -15.16 -25.00 -21.19
N THR A 402 -16.09 -24.14 -21.62
CA THR A 402 -15.79 -22.77 -22.15
C THR A 402 -14.89 -21.96 -21.23
N GLU A 403 -15.07 -22.07 -19.91
CA GLU A 403 -14.30 -21.33 -18.90
C GLU A 403 -12.85 -21.79 -18.77
N TRP A 404 -12.52 -23.00 -19.25
CA TRP A 404 -11.19 -23.60 -19.11
C TRP A 404 -10.56 -23.92 -20.46
N ARG A 405 -11.21 -23.47 -21.54
CA ARG A 405 -10.75 -23.73 -22.91
C ARG A 405 -9.39 -23.08 -23.15
N ARG A 406 -8.56 -23.76 -23.89
CA ARG A 406 -7.21 -23.32 -24.27
C ARG A 406 -7.25 -21.94 -24.93
N HIS A 407 -6.44 -21.00 -24.43
CA HIS A 407 -6.27 -19.65 -24.95
C HIS A 407 -4.84 -19.15 -24.69
N GLU A 408 -4.41 -18.15 -25.46
CA GLU A 408 -3.08 -17.56 -25.31
C GLU A 408 -3.08 -16.49 -24.21
N VAL A 409 -2.05 -16.51 -23.33
CA VAL A 409 -1.82 -15.52 -22.27
C VAL A 409 -0.38 -15.05 -22.36
N THR A 410 -0.16 -13.73 -22.35
CA THR A 410 1.18 -13.13 -22.28
C THR A 410 1.47 -12.65 -20.87
N LEU A 411 2.61 -13.06 -20.30
CA LEU A 411 3.07 -12.65 -18.97
C LEU A 411 4.43 -11.95 -19.05
N PRO A 412 4.70 -10.98 -18.16
CA PRO A 412 6.05 -10.44 -17.95
C PRO A 412 6.97 -11.54 -17.39
N ALA A 413 8.26 -11.27 -17.31
CA ALA A 413 9.20 -12.15 -16.62
C ALA A 413 8.96 -12.08 -15.11
N TYR A 414 9.08 -13.23 -14.43
CA TYR A 414 8.93 -13.36 -12.98
C TYR A 414 9.81 -14.50 -12.48
N ALA A 415 10.04 -14.56 -11.17
CA ALA A 415 10.64 -15.73 -10.54
C ALA A 415 9.58 -16.51 -9.76
N ILE A 416 9.71 -17.84 -9.71
CA ILE A 416 8.79 -18.71 -8.96
C ILE A 416 9.61 -19.72 -8.14
N GLY A 417 9.11 -20.12 -6.98
CA GLY A 417 9.73 -21.14 -6.14
C GLY A 417 9.98 -22.43 -6.93
N LYS A 418 11.23 -22.89 -6.94
CA LYS A 418 11.59 -24.15 -7.58
C LYS A 418 10.80 -25.32 -7.02
N TYR A 419 10.51 -25.25 -5.73
CA TYR A 419 9.71 -26.20 -4.96
C TYR A 419 8.58 -25.51 -4.19
N PRO A 420 7.58 -26.24 -3.72
CA PRO A 420 6.68 -25.73 -2.67
C PRO A 420 7.47 -25.35 -1.41
N VAL A 421 6.93 -24.41 -0.61
CA VAL A 421 7.55 -24.01 0.67
C VAL A 421 7.58 -25.22 1.60
N THR A 422 8.76 -25.53 2.15
CA THR A 422 8.94 -26.69 3.03
C THR A 422 8.54 -26.38 4.48
N ASN A 423 8.31 -27.44 5.25
CA ASN A 423 8.05 -27.36 6.68
C ASN A 423 9.19 -26.62 7.42
N GLN A 424 10.45 -26.88 7.06
CA GLN A 424 11.61 -26.20 7.64
C GLN A 424 11.59 -24.70 7.38
N GLN A 425 11.30 -24.30 6.14
CA GLN A 425 11.23 -22.88 5.76
C GLN A 425 10.07 -22.17 6.47
N TYR A 426 8.92 -22.83 6.53
CA TYR A 426 7.73 -22.26 7.18
C TYR A 426 7.87 -22.19 8.71
N ALA A 427 8.63 -23.09 9.33
CA ALA A 427 8.83 -23.13 10.77
C ALA A 427 9.41 -21.84 11.32
N VAL A 428 10.33 -21.19 10.59
CA VAL A 428 10.93 -19.90 10.98
C VAL A 428 9.85 -18.82 11.10
N PHE A 429 8.91 -18.79 10.16
CA PHE A 429 7.76 -17.90 10.19
C PHE A 429 6.78 -18.25 11.30
N ALA A 430 6.41 -19.54 11.44
CA ALA A 430 5.46 -19.99 12.45
C ALA A 430 5.95 -19.77 13.88
N GLN A 431 7.25 -19.88 14.14
CA GLN A 431 7.85 -19.55 15.44
C GLN A 431 7.70 -18.07 15.78
N ARG A 432 7.83 -17.19 14.79
CA ARG A 432 7.66 -15.73 14.98
C ARG A 432 6.18 -15.31 15.05
N PHE A 433 5.30 -16.06 14.35
CA PHE A 433 3.86 -15.78 14.25
C PHE A 433 3.03 -17.04 14.54
N PRO A 434 2.90 -17.46 15.82
CA PRO A 434 2.26 -18.71 16.20
C PRO A 434 0.78 -18.83 15.79
N GLN A 435 0.09 -17.72 15.55
CA GLN A 435 -1.29 -17.69 15.06
C GLN A 435 -1.41 -18.30 13.64
N HIS A 436 -0.35 -18.25 12.83
CA HIS A 436 -0.27 -18.81 11.48
C HIS A 436 0.28 -20.25 11.43
N ARG A 437 0.41 -20.91 12.60
CA ARG A 437 0.90 -22.29 12.62
C ARG A 437 0.00 -23.23 11.82
N PRO A 438 0.53 -24.25 11.17
CA PRO A 438 -0.25 -25.30 10.52
C PRO A 438 -1.24 -25.97 11.49
N ARG A 439 -2.43 -26.32 10.99
CA ARG A 439 -3.48 -26.99 11.79
C ARG A 439 -3.99 -28.24 11.07
N GLY A 440 -4.45 -29.23 11.84
CA GLY A 440 -4.97 -30.48 11.26
C GLY A 440 -3.88 -31.37 10.65
N VAL A 441 -2.60 -31.10 10.98
CA VAL A 441 -1.41 -31.85 10.55
C VAL A 441 -0.50 -32.11 11.75
N ASN A 442 0.49 -33.02 11.59
CA ASN A 442 1.35 -33.48 12.68
C ASN A 442 2.45 -32.48 13.09
N TRP A 443 2.06 -31.21 13.30
CA TRP A 443 2.95 -30.21 13.90
C TRP A 443 2.73 -30.16 15.41
N PHE A 444 3.83 -30.14 16.18
CA PHE A 444 3.76 -29.86 17.61
C PHE A 444 3.91 -28.36 17.84
N PHE A 445 2.77 -27.67 17.99
CA PHE A 445 2.68 -26.21 18.09
C PHE A 445 3.29 -25.51 16.87
N THR A 446 4.50 -24.94 16.95
CA THR A 446 5.23 -24.31 15.85
C THR A 446 6.41 -25.12 15.33
N THR A 447 6.53 -26.37 15.78
CA THR A 447 7.64 -27.28 15.44
C THR A 447 7.15 -28.36 14.48
N PRO A 448 7.72 -28.48 13.28
CA PRO A 448 7.39 -29.53 12.35
C PRO A 448 7.96 -30.90 12.79
N PRO A 449 7.41 -32.01 12.30
CA PRO A 449 8.01 -33.33 12.50
C PRO A 449 9.45 -33.38 11.94
N ALA A 450 10.38 -33.93 12.72
CA ALA A 450 11.78 -33.96 12.36
C ALA A 450 12.09 -34.80 11.08
N ASP A 451 11.23 -35.80 10.80
CA ASP A 451 11.31 -36.65 9.62
C ASP A 451 10.66 -36.05 8.35
N ARG A 452 10.14 -34.80 8.43
CA ARG A 452 9.39 -34.12 7.36
C ARG A 452 9.82 -32.66 7.16
N LEU A 453 11.02 -32.30 7.53
CA LEU A 453 11.51 -30.91 7.41
C LEU A 453 11.54 -30.44 5.96
N ASP A 454 11.86 -31.30 5.01
CA ASP A 454 11.94 -31.08 3.58
C ASP A 454 10.65 -31.43 2.79
N HIS A 455 9.58 -31.82 3.50
CA HIS A 455 8.26 -31.99 2.90
C HIS A 455 7.57 -30.62 2.74
N PRO A 456 6.61 -30.46 1.80
CA PRO A 456 5.84 -29.24 1.67
C PRO A 456 5.05 -28.96 2.94
N VAL A 457 4.96 -27.69 3.34
CA VAL A 457 4.06 -27.29 4.42
C VAL A 457 2.61 -27.44 3.97
N THR A 458 1.78 -28.01 4.84
CA THR A 458 0.33 -28.21 4.63
C THR A 458 -0.46 -27.81 5.88
N GLY A 459 -1.79 -27.80 5.80
CA GLY A 459 -2.61 -27.35 6.92
C GLY A 459 -2.56 -25.84 7.17
N VAL A 460 -2.24 -25.08 6.13
CA VAL A 460 -2.18 -23.61 6.10
C VAL A 460 -3.30 -23.07 5.22
N SER A 461 -3.96 -21.99 5.65
CA SER A 461 -4.97 -21.29 4.87
C SER A 461 -4.31 -20.43 3.80
N TRP A 462 -5.09 -19.92 2.86
CA TRP A 462 -4.63 -18.93 1.89
C TRP A 462 -4.07 -17.68 2.59
N HIS A 463 -4.73 -17.21 3.65
CA HIS A 463 -4.29 -16.06 4.44
C HIS A 463 -2.95 -16.30 5.14
N ASP A 464 -2.70 -17.54 5.62
CA ASP A 464 -1.39 -17.89 6.20
C ASP A 464 -0.28 -17.89 5.14
N ALA A 465 -0.58 -18.38 3.95
CA ALA A 465 0.37 -18.39 2.84
C ALA A 465 0.71 -16.96 2.36
N VAL A 466 -0.29 -16.06 2.29
CA VAL A 466 -0.08 -14.63 1.99
C VAL A 466 0.74 -13.96 3.08
N ALA A 467 0.43 -14.21 4.35
CA ALA A 467 1.20 -13.67 5.48
C ALA A 467 2.67 -14.15 5.47
N TYR A 468 2.92 -15.42 5.12
CA TYR A 468 4.28 -15.93 4.93
C TYR A 468 5.01 -15.20 3.81
N CYS A 469 4.38 -15.00 2.65
CA CYS A 469 4.98 -14.27 1.53
C CYS A 469 5.31 -12.83 1.90
N ALA A 470 4.41 -12.14 2.60
CA ALA A 470 4.64 -10.78 3.07
C ALA A 470 5.81 -10.71 4.08
N TRP A 471 5.87 -11.65 5.02
CA TRP A 471 7.01 -11.77 5.94
C TRP A 471 8.32 -12.05 5.20
N LEU A 472 8.33 -13.00 4.26
CA LEU A 472 9.52 -13.34 3.49
C LEU A 472 10.01 -12.14 2.66
N ALA A 473 9.09 -11.37 2.07
CA ALA A 473 9.40 -10.14 1.37
C ALA A 473 10.10 -9.11 2.29
N GLN A 474 9.62 -8.97 3.53
CA GLN A 474 10.26 -8.10 4.53
C GLN A 474 11.66 -8.57 4.91
N GLN A 475 11.88 -9.90 5.04
CA GLN A 475 13.19 -10.44 5.44
C GLN A 475 14.24 -10.32 4.35
N THR A 476 13.83 -10.43 3.08
CA THR A 476 14.75 -10.52 1.93
C THR A 476 14.88 -9.22 1.14
N GLY A 477 13.96 -8.27 1.32
CA GLY A 477 13.83 -7.09 0.48
C GLY A 477 13.31 -7.39 -0.95
N ARG A 478 12.99 -8.66 -1.26
CA ARG A 478 12.44 -9.09 -2.55
C ARG A 478 10.91 -9.14 -2.49
N ARG A 479 10.24 -8.96 -3.64
CA ARG A 479 8.77 -8.91 -3.72
C ARG A 479 8.15 -10.32 -3.79
N TYR A 480 8.20 -11.05 -2.69
CA TYR A 480 7.58 -12.36 -2.59
C TYR A 480 6.06 -12.26 -2.43
N ARG A 481 5.34 -13.08 -3.16
CA ARG A 481 3.88 -13.24 -3.14
C ARG A 481 3.49 -14.66 -3.55
N LEU A 482 2.21 -15.01 -3.48
CA LEU A 482 1.72 -16.20 -4.16
C LEU A 482 1.75 -15.98 -5.69
N PRO A 483 1.96 -17.03 -6.50
CA PRO A 483 1.76 -16.94 -7.94
C PRO A 483 0.26 -16.77 -8.25
N ASN A 484 -0.09 -16.09 -9.33
CA ASN A 484 -1.41 -16.24 -9.91
C ASN A 484 -1.51 -17.55 -10.71
N GLU A 485 -2.73 -17.97 -11.08
CA GLU A 485 -2.90 -19.26 -11.76
C GLU A 485 -2.23 -19.32 -13.13
N ALA A 486 -2.12 -18.19 -13.85
CA ALA A 486 -1.46 -18.15 -15.15
C ALA A 486 0.08 -18.26 -15.03
N GLU A 487 0.67 -17.63 -14.01
CA GLU A 487 2.09 -17.78 -13.69
C GLU A 487 2.40 -19.22 -13.29
N TRP A 488 1.57 -19.79 -12.43
CA TRP A 488 1.73 -21.18 -12.01
C TRP A 488 1.67 -22.14 -13.22
N GLU A 489 0.66 -21.96 -14.09
CA GLU A 489 0.46 -22.84 -15.25
C GLU A 489 1.59 -22.67 -16.27
N LYS A 490 2.05 -21.43 -16.54
CA LYS A 490 3.20 -21.18 -17.42
C LYS A 490 4.46 -21.85 -16.88
N ALA A 491 4.73 -21.73 -15.58
CA ALA A 491 5.88 -22.38 -14.94
C ALA A 491 5.82 -23.91 -15.05
N ALA A 492 4.61 -24.48 -15.00
CA ALA A 492 4.40 -25.91 -15.09
C ALA A 492 4.53 -26.45 -16.52
N ARG A 493 3.85 -25.83 -17.50
CA ARG A 493 3.74 -26.42 -18.85
C ARG A 493 4.70 -25.84 -19.89
N GLY A 494 5.39 -24.74 -19.58
CA GLY A 494 6.22 -24.08 -20.59
C GLY A 494 5.41 -23.33 -21.65
N ALA A 495 6.02 -23.08 -22.81
CA ALA A 495 5.39 -22.43 -23.95
C ALA A 495 4.74 -23.42 -24.93
N ASP A 496 5.11 -24.70 -24.86
CA ASP A 496 4.69 -25.75 -25.82
C ASP A 496 3.31 -26.37 -25.51
N GLY A 497 2.71 -26.06 -24.36
CA GLY A 497 1.33 -26.44 -24.05
C GLY A 497 1.16 -27.91 -23.61
N ARG A 498 2.22 -28.54 -23.09
CA ARG A 498 2.24 -29.95 -22.62
C ARG A 498 1.21 -30.24 -21.53
N THR A 499 0.80 -31.50 -21.41
CA THR A 499 -0.22 -31.96 -20.47
C THR A 499 0.32 -31.97 -19.03
N TYR A 500 1.49 -32.52 -18.79
CA TYR A 500 2.17 -32.58 -17.49
C TYR A 500 3.49 -31.80 -17.51
N PRO A 501 4.07 -31.42 -16.37
CA PRO A 501 5.34 -30.68 -16.36
C PRO A 501 6.48 -31.35 -17.13
N TRP A 502 6.55 -32.67 -17.14
CA TRP A 502 7.55 -33.48 -17.84
C TRP A 502 7.18 -33.83 -19.30
N GLY A 503 5.96 -33.52 -19.77
CA GLY A 503 5.50 -33.81 -21.14
C GLY A 503 4.15 -34.53 -21.17
N GLU A 504 3.98 -35.50 -22.09
CA GLU A 504 2.70 -36.18 -22.34
C GLU A 504 2.59 -37.54 -21.60
N ALA A 505 3.69 -38.04 -21.03
CA ALA A 505 3.68 -39.34 -20.35
C ALA A 505 2.75 -39.32 -19.11
N PRO A 506 1.96 -40.38 -18.88
CA PRO A 506 1.09 -40.43 -17.70
C PRO A 506 1.90 -40.38 -16.39
N PRO A 507 1.27 -39.87 -15.30
CA PRO A 507 1.91 -39.80 -13.99
C PRO A 507 2.35 -41.15 -13.48
N THR A 508 3.56 -41.24 -12.92
CA THR A 508 4.10 -42.42 -12.25
C THR A 508 4.78 -41.99 -10.93
N PRO A 509 4.98 -42.93 -9.98
CA PRO A 509 5.68 -42.60 -8.73
C PRO A 509 7.12 -42.10 -8.89
N ALA A 510 7.75 -42.32 -10.06
CA ALA A 510 9.08 -41.80 -10.38
C ALA A 510 9.04 -40.33 -10.85
N LEU A 511 7.92 -39.89 -11.43
CA LEU A 511 7.74 -38.55 -11.98
C LEU A 511 7.10 -37.60 -10.96
N CYS A 512 6.19 -38.11 -10.11
CA CYS A 512 5.49 -37.28 -9.13
C CYS A 512 5.00 -38.11 -7.93
N ASN A 513 4.60 -37.45 -6.87
CA ASN A 513 3.93 -38.11 -5.74
C ASN A 513 2.44 -38.28 -6.05
N VAL A 514 2.06 -39.46 -6.50
CA VAL A 514 0.71 -39.84 -6.92
C VAL A 514 0.31 -41.17 -6.30
N ALA A 515 -0.98 -41.37 -6.02
CA ALA A 515 -1.54 -42.57 -5.38
C ALA A 515 -0.84 -42.90 -4.04
N GLY A 516 -0.39 -41.87 -3.34
CA GLY A 516 0.24 -41.97 -2.03
C GLY A 516 -0.76 -41.76 -0.88
N ASP A 517 -0.29 -41.97 0.35
CA ASP A 517 -1.02 -41.72 1.58
C ASP A 517 -0.54 -40.48 2.35
N ARG A 518 0.52 -39.84 1.87
CA ARG A 518 1.17 -38.69 2.52
C ARG A 518 2.05 -37.90 1.56
N THR A 519 2.46 -36.73 2.00
CA THR A 519 3.47 -35.92 1.30
C THR A 519 4.84 -36.62 1.27
N ARG A 520 5.67 -36.25 0.30
CA ARG A 520 7.09 -36.62 0.18
C ARG A 520 7.98 -35.39 0.22
N ALA A 521 9.28 -35.58 0.41
CA ALA A 521 10.27 -34.52 0.24
C ALA A 521 10.12 -33.82 -1.12
N VAL A 522 10.16 -32.48 -1.15
CA VAL A 522 9.94 -31.70 -2.39
C VAL A 522 11.00 -31.99 -3.49
N THR A 523 12.12 -32.61 -3.12
CA THR A 523 13.21 -32.99 -4.03
C THR A 523 13.10 -34.43 -4.53
N ALA A 524 12.11 -35.22 -4.06
CA ALA A 524 12.04 -36.66 -4.34
C ALA A 524 11.77 -36.99 -5.81
N SER A 525 11.18 -36.09 -6.61
CA SER A 525 10.74 -36.32 -7.99
C SER A 525 11.42 -35.38 -8.98
N SER A 526 12.74 -35.39 -9.04
CA SER A 526 13.51 -34.49 -9.93
C SER A 526 13.28 -34.74 -11.43
N ALA A 527 12.88 -35.96 -11.82
CA ALA A 527 12.51 -36.30 -13.19
C ALA A 527 11.17 -35.69 -13.65
N GLY A 528 10.35 -35.23 -12.71
CA GLY A 528 9.05 -34.61 -12.97
C GLY A 528 9.07 -33.08 -13.06
N CYS A 529 10.24 -32.46 -13.21
CA CYS A 529 10.36 -31.00 -13.30
C CYS A 529 9.88 -30.47 -14.67
N SER A 530 9.46 -29.22 -14.69
CA SER A 530 9.03 -28.50 -15.89
C SER A 530 10.20 -28.13 -16.82
N PRO A 531 9.94 -27.62 -18.04
CA PRO A 531 10.99 -27.15 -18.96
C PRO A 531 11.88 -26.06 -18.37
N TYR A 532 11.35 -25.31 -17.41
CA TYR A 532 12.10 -24.26 -16.72
C TYR A 532 12.87 -24.77 -15.49
N GLY A 533 12.76 -26.07 -15.15
CA GLY A 533 13.40 -26.65 -13.96
C GLY A 533 12.63 -26.40 -12.65
N VAL A 534 11.36 -26.01 -12.73
CA VAL A 534 10.47 -25.93 -11.57
C VAL A 534 9.94 -27.35 -11.30
N CYS A 535 10.03 -27.81 -10.06
CA CYS A 535 9.76 -29.20 -9.69
C CYS A 535 8.57 -29.30 -8.75
N ASP A 536 8.06 -30.53 -8.59
CA ASP A 536 6.96 -30.87 -7.70
C ASP A 536 5.65 -30.09 -8.02
N LEU A 537 5.39 -29.89 -9.33
CA LEU A 537 4.21 -29.17 -9.87
C LEU A 537 3.02 -30.08 -10.18
N ALA A 538 3.15 -31.40 -9.95
CA ALA A 538 2.07 -32.36 -10.16
C ALA A 538 2.09 -33.38 -9.03
N GLY A 539 0.99 -33.51 -8.31
CA GLY A 539 0.88 -34.33 -7.10
C GLY A 539 1.55 -33.69 -5.89
N ASN A 540 1.80 -34.46 -4.86
CA ASN A 540 2.31 -34.07 -3.55
C ASN A 540 1.32 -33.16 -2.78
N VAL A 541 1.21 -31.87 -3.15
CA VAL A 541 0.22 -30.94 -2.58
C VAL A 541 -0.41 -30.06 -3.64
N ARG A 542 -1.67 -29.73 -3.48
CA ARG A 542 -2.31 -28.63 -4.20
C ARG A 542 -1.73 -27.33 -3.69
N GLU A 543 -1.55 -26.36 -4.55
CA GLU A 543 -0.87 -25.11 -4.22
C GLU A 543 -1.80 -23.90 -4.35
N TRP A 544 -1.85 -23.09 -3.30
CA TRP A 544 -2.57 -21.83 -3.31
C TRP A 544 -2.06 -20.90 -4.40
N THR A 545 -3.00 -20.24 -5.11
CA THR A 545 -2.71 -19.10 -6.00
C THR A 545 -3.42 -17.85 -5.50
N THR A 546 -3.06 -16.68 -6.03
CA THR A 546 -3.80 -15.43 -5.73
C THR A 546 -5.18 -15.42 -6.36
N THR A 547 -5.42 -16.21 -7.39
CA THR A 547 -6.60 -16.14 -8.26
C THR A 547 -7.87 -16.55 -7.55
N ARG A 548 -8.87 -15.65 -7.58
CA ARG A 548 -10.22 -15.88 -7.06
C ARG A 548 -11.04 -16.69 -8.06
N TRP A 549 -11.84 -17.61 -7.57
CA TRP A 549 -12.87 -18.27 -8.35
C TRP A 549 -14.19 -17.50 -8.34
N GLY A 550 -14.63 -17.05 -7.18
CA GLY A 550 -15.90 -16.36 -6.96
C GLY A 550 -16.58 -16.77 -5.66
N GLU A 551 -17.90 -16.62 -5.62
CA GLU A 551 -18.72 -16.94 -4.44
C GLU A 551 -19.39 -18.32 -4.57
N ASP A 552 -19.60 -18.81 -5.79
CA ASP A 552 -20.24 -20.12 -6.07
C ASP A 552 -19.23 -21.08 -6.69
N ALA A 553 -19.00 -22.22 -6.05
CA ALA A 553 -18.08 -23.26 -6.51
C ALA A 553 -18.45 -23.83 -7.90
N ARG A 554 -19.72 -23.76 -8.29
CA ARG A 554 -20.23 -24.28 -9.57
C ARG A 554 -20.10 -23.29 -10.73
N ARG A 555 -19.88 -22.00 -10.44
CA ARG A 555 -19.84 -20.93 -11.45
C ARG A 555 -18.73 -19.93 -11.14
N ALA A 556 -17.78 -19.79 -12.08
CA ALA A 556 -16.77 -18.75 -12.00
C ALA A 556 -17.43 -17.37 -12.06
N THR A 557 -17.02 -16.46 -11.19
CA THR A 557 -17.42 -15.05 -11.25
C THR A 557 -16.71 -14.32 -12.38
N PHE A 558 -15.49 -14.74 -12.71
CA PHE A 558 -14.67 -14.11 -13.73
C PHE A 558 -14.73 -14.89 -15.05
N THR A 559 -14.85 -14.16 -16.15
CA THR A 559 -14.90 -14.73 -17.50
C THR A 559 -13.51 -15.06 -18.02
N TYR A 560 -13.42 -16.13 -18.81
CA TYR A 560 -12.22 -16.47 -19.58
C TYR A 560 -12.41 -16.07 -21.06
N PRO A 561 -11.34 -15.73 -21.78
CA PRO A 561 -9.89 -15.92 -21.52
C PRO A 561 -9.38 -15.19 -20.27
N TYR A 562 -8.36 -15.78 -19.65
CA TYR A 562 -7.70 -15.20 -18.47
C TYR A 562 -7.20 -13.78 -18.77
N ARG A 563 -7.45 -12.88 -17.84
CA ARG A 563 -6.94 -11.52 -17.83
C ARG A 563 -6.43 -11.17 -16.42
N LEU A 564 -5.39 -10.36 -16.35
CA LEU A 564 -4.94 -9.79 -15.08
C LEU A 564 -5.94 -8.68 -14.69
N ASP A 565 -6.91 -9.02 -13.86
CA ASP A 565 -8.01 -8.16 -13.42
C ASP A 565 -8.29 -8.35 -11.93
N ALA A 566 -9.46 -7.95 -11.46
CA ALA A 566 -9.88 -8.05 -10.06
C ALA A 566 -9.89 -9.49 -9.49
N ARG A 567 -9.73 -10.53 -10.32
CA ARG A 567 -9.58 -11.92 -9.84
C ARG A 567 -8.31 -12.14 -9.00
N GLU A 568 -7.29 -11.31 -9.21
CA GLU A 568 -6.01 -11.36 -8.49
C GLU A 568 -5.98 -10.45 -7.25
N ALA A 569 -7.06 -9.71 -7.00
CA ALA A 569 -7.15 -8.84 -5.84
C ALA A 569 -7.04 -9.66 -4.54
N GLN A 570 -6.20 -9.20 -3.64
CA GLN A 570 -6.16 -9.72 -2.28
C GLN A 570 -7.40 -9.21 -1.54
N SER A 571 -8.37 -10.09 -1.31
CA SER A 571 -9.55 -9.78 -0.52
C SER A 571 -9.38 -10.38 0.87
N GLU A 572 -9.68 -9.62 1.90
CA GLU A 572 -9.72 -10.08 3.29
C GLU A 572 -11.06 -10.75 3.65
N ARG A 573 -11.97 -10.91 2.68
CA ARG A 573 -13.25 -11.59 2.94
C ARG A 573 -13.01 -13.03 3.35
N ALA A 574 -13.53 -13.40 4.49
CA ALA A 574 -13.57 -14.79 4.94
C ALA A 574 -14.36 -15.64 3.94
N ASN A 575 -13.94 -16.89 3.76
CA ASN A 575 -14.62 -17.90 2.93
C ASN A 575 -14.69 -17.60 1.42
N GLU A 576 -13.78 -16.79 0.87
CA GLU A 576 -13.67 -16.69 -0.60
C GLU A 576 -13.16 -18.00 -1.21
N LEU A 577 -13.69 -18.31 -2.39
CA LEU A 577 -13.21 -19.44 -3.17
C LEU A 577 -11.97 -19.03 -3.98
N ARG A 578 -10.87 -19.74 -3.77
CA ARG A 578 -9.59 -19.55 -4.45
C ARG A 578 -9.22 -20.75 -5.30
N ILE A 579 -8.43 -20.51 -6.33
CA ILE A 579 -7.93 -21.58 -7.19
C ILE A 579 -6.65 -22.15 -6.59
N CYS A 580 -6.62 -23.47 -6.43
CA CYS A 580 -5.42 -24.26 -6.18
C CYS A 580 -5.03 -25.04 -7.43
N ARG A 581 -3.73 -25.29 -7.59
CA ARG A 581 -3.16 -25.95 -8.77
C ARG A 581 -2.30 -27.15 -8.38
N GLY A 582 -2.03 -28.04 -9.34
CA GLY A 582 -1.04 -29.10 -9.22
C GLY A 582 -1.55 -30.47 -8.76
N GLY A 583 -2.71 -30.52 -8.11
CA GLY A 583 -3.22 -31.73 -7.48
C GLY A 583 -2.39 -32.18 -6.27
N ALA A 584 -2.84 -33.18 -5.52
CA ALA A 584 -2.17 -33.72 -4.33
C ALA A 584 -1.82 -35.20 -4.50
N TYR A 585 -1.14 -35.75 -3.50
CA TYR A 585 -0.71 -37.14 -3.48
C TYR A 585 -1.86 -38.15 -3.58
N ASP A 586 -3.07 -37.80 -3.17
CA ASP A 586 -4.30 -38.61 -3.14
C ASP A 586 -5.24 -38.33 -4.33
N ASP A 587 -4.88 -37.40 -5.23
CA ASP A 587 -5.71 -37.04 -6.38
C ASP A 587 -5.57 -38.04 -7.55
N PRO A 588 -6.64 -38.21 -8.33
CA PRO A 588 -6.59 -38.95 -9.57
C PRO A 588 -5.73 -38.24 -10.63
N PRO A 589 -5.14 -39.00 -11.59
CA PRO A 589 -4.25 -38.41 -12.64
C PRO A 589 -4.82 -37.22 -13.41
N ALA A 590 -6.14 -37.14 -13.54
CA ALA A 590 -6.81 -36.04 -14.23
C ALA A 590 -6.61 -34.67 -13.53
N LEU A 591 -6.44 -34.66 -12.21
CA LEU A 591 -6.19 -33.46 -11.42
C LEU A 591 -4.71 -33.08 -11.32
N LEU A 592 -3.81 -33.88 -11.89
CA LEU A 592 -2.36 -33.63 -11.93
C LEU A 592 -1.91 -32.93 -13.21
N LYS A 593 -2.82 -32.69 -14.18
CA LYS A 593 -2.53 -31.94 -15.41
C LYS A 593 -2.16 -30.49 -15.09
N CYS A 594 -1.28 -29.90 -15.89
CA CYS A 594 -0.92 -28.47 -15.78
C CYS A 594 -2.15 -27.53 -15.83
N SER A 595 -3.19 -27.90 -16.57
CA SER A 595 -4.46 -27.16 -16.72
C SER A 595 -5.46 -27.37 -15.59
N ALA A 596 -5.28 -28.41 -14.73
CA ALA A 596 -6.23 -28.76 -13.71
C ALA A 596 -6.35 -27.69 -12.61
N ARG A 597 -7.57 -27.50 -12.12
CA ARG A 597 -7.92 -26.54 -11.06
C ARG A 597 -8.68 -27.25 -9.95
N THR A 598 -8.38 -26.87 -8.73
CA THR A 598 -9.19 -27.24 -7.56
C THR A 598 -9.64 -25.96 -6.87
N ILE A 599 -10.92 -25.87 -6.52
CA ILE A 599 -11.52 -24.70 -5.90
C ILE A 599 -11.62 -24.97 -4.41
N VAL A 600 -11.02 -24.10 -3.58
CA VAL A 600 -10.91 -24.28 -2.13
C VAL A 600 -11.25 -22.95 -1.43
N HIS A 601 -11.96 -23.03 -0.31
CA HIS A 601 -12.22 -21.86 0.53
C HIS A 601 -10.93 -21.30 1.12
N SER A 602 -10.75 -19.98 1.10
CA SER A 602 -9.54 -19.28 1.56
C SER A 602 -9.15 -19.58 3.00
N ASP A 603 -10.12 -19.88 3.87
CA ASP A 603 -9.89 -20.24 5.29
C ASP A 603 -9.59 -21.73 5.52
N ALA A 604 -9.75 -22.57 4.48
CA ALA A 604 -9.56 -24.01 4.62
C ALA A 604 -8.09 -24.34 4.95
N ARG A 605 -7.90 -25.29 5.87
CA ARG A 605 -6.59 -25.81 6.28
C ARG A 605 -6.59 -27.31 6.07
N LEU A 606 -6.12 -27.72 4.91
CA LEU A 606 -6.19 -29.12 4.47
C LEU A 606 -4.81 -29.76 4.48
N PRO A 607 -4.70 -31.07 4.83
CA PRO A 607 -3.42 -31.78 4.82
C PRO A 607 -2.84 -32.00 3.41
N THR A 608 -3.65 -31.70 2.38
CA THR A 608 -3.31 -31.86 0.96
C THR A 608 -3.09 -30.52 0.24
N VAL A 609 -3.12 -29.39 0.97
CA VAL A 609 -2.94 -28.05 0.40
C VAL A 609 -1.76 -27.34 1.05
N GLY A 610 -0.82 -26.94 0.23
CA GLY A 610 0.34 -26.12 0.56
C GLY A 610 0.43 -24.92 -0.40
N PHE A 611 1.64 -24.42 -0.65
CA PHE A 611 1.87 -23.30 -1.58
C PHE A 611 3.34 -23.19 -1.99
N ARG A 612 3.59 -22.49 -3.08
CA ARG A 612 4.92 -21.96 -3.44
C ARG A 612 4.90 -20.45 -3.55
N VAL A 613 6.07 -19.83 -3.52
CA VAL A 613 6.20 -18.40 -3.68
C VAL A 613 6.41 -18.02 -5.15
N ALA A 614 6.01 -16.82 -5.53
CA ALA A 614 6.48 -16.11 -6.71
C ALA A 614 7.21 -14.83 -6.27
N CYS A 615 8.06 -14.30 -7.12
CA CYS A 615 8.80 -13.07 -6.88
C CYS A 615 8.82 -12.25 -8.16
N ASP A 616 8.51 -10.97 -8.07
CA ASP A 616 8.67 -10.05 -9.19
C ASP A 616 10.18 -9.77 -9.41
N LEU A 617 10.58 -9.61 -10.66
CA LEU A 617 11.97 -9.37 -11.07
C LEU A 617 12.28 -7.87 -11.20
#